data_f5200be2c5f37a28b2fb060b5d67a501
#
_entry.id   f5200be2c5f37a28b2fb060b5d67a501
#
_cell.length_a   1.000
_cell.length_b   1.000
_cell.length_c   1.000
_cell.angle_alpha   90.00
_cell.angle_beta   90.00
_cell.angle_gamma   90.00
#
_symmetry.space_group_name_H-M   'P 1'
#
loop_
_entity.id
_entity.type
_entity.pdbx_description
1 polymer ?
#
loop_
_entity_poly.entity_id
_entity_poly.type
_entity_poly.pdbx_seq_one_letter_code
_entity_poly.pdbx_strand_id
1 'polypeptide(L)'
;HFNVSLTNNKVRPYILSYERDAIRPNVLGHFRDLLEATARHPAMLVYLDNAQSSAAMNAETTMTDELARRPAAAPGFGRRRPGRFAQAPKAPQAGIGKGKGKKERGLNENYARELMELHTLGVDGGYSQKDVVEVARAFTGWSVLPPGPARQQAEARLARVQRVGGLGFQEQGDFLFRADIHDAGPKVVLGKTLQAGRGIEDGEQVLDLLAVQPATARHLATQLAARFVADQPPRALVDRLTAVYLESQGDIRQVLRALAASPEFWSPEARGVKIKSPFELAASAIRAVNGDLKNPKETLQWVAKIGQPLYAYQAPTGYPDRAESWVNTGSLLNRMNFGLQLAAGRVRGVNIDLAALNGGHEPESREQALHTYAGLLMPERDLTAALKVLKPMVTQPDLARRIDEATPAADEKAAKAGSMDDEEEMIFGDKPQKEERRAARASLPAPTPVEEVVGVILGSPEFQRR
;
A
#
# COMPACT_ATOMS: atom_id res chain seq x y z
N HIS A 1 -2.62 -1.66 6.36
CA HIS A 1 -1.91 -1.65 7.65
C HIS A 1 -0.40 -1.51 7.44
N PHE A 2 0.24 -2.40 6.72
CA PHE A 2 1.68 -2.35 6.41
C PHE A 2 1.92 -1.75 5.02
N ASN A 3 1.57 -0.47 4.84
CA ASN A 3 1.66 0.19 3.54
C ASN A 3 3.10 0.40 3.07
N VAL A 4 3.31 0.22 1.77
CA VAL A 4 4.50 0.65 1.02
C VAL A 4 4.04 1.25 -0.30
N SER A 5 4.81 2.19 -0.90
CA SER A 5 4.34 2.94 -2.05
C SER A 5 5.20 2.75 -3.31
N LEU A 6 4.53 2.52 -4.45
CA LEU A 6 5.13 2.49 -5.80
C LEU A 6 5.68 3.85 -6.24
N THR A 7 5.21 4.95 -5.65
CA THR A 7 5.69 6.29 -5.97
C THR A 7 7.16 6.49 -5.54
N ASN A 8 7.63 5.68 -4.59
CA ASN A 8 9.05 5.62 -4.25
C ASN A 8 9.78 4.65 -5.19
N ASN A 9 10.54 5.19 -6.14
CA ASN A 9 11.28 4.41 -7.14
C ASN A 9 12.24 3.36 -6.55
N LYS A 10 12.74 3.57 -5.34
CA LYS A 10 13.63 2.62 -4.66
C LYS A 10 12.88 1.41 -4.08
N VAL A 11 11.59 1.56 -3.80
CA VAL A 11 10.72 0.51 -3.26
C VAL A 11 10.16 -0.39 -4.35
N ARG A 12 9.97 0.15 -5.57
CA ARG A 12 9.36 -0.56 -6.71
C ARG A 12 9.87 -1.99 -6.93
N PRO A 13 11.19 -2.26 -6.92
CA PRO A 13 11.68 -3.62 -7.19
C PRO A 13 11.21 -4.66 -6.19
N TYR A 14 10.79 -4.24 -5.00
CA TYR A 14 10.49 -5.11 -3.86
C TYR A 14 8.98 -5.32 -3.61
N ILE A 15 8.08 -4.58 -4.27
CA ILE A 15 6.64 -4.61 -3.92
C ILE A 15 6.02 -5.98 -4.18
N LEU A 16 6.33 -6.62 -5.31
CA LEU A 16 5.76 -7.94 -5.62
C LEU A 16 6.23 -9.02 -4.65
N SER A 17 7.52 -9.00 -4.26
CA SER A 17 8.04 -9.92 -3.25
C SER A 17 7.48 -9.58 -1.86
N TYR A 18 7.27 -8.32 -1.54
CA TYR A 18 6.67 -7.90 -0.27
C TYR A 18 5.27 -8.51 -0.07
N GLU A 19 4.42 -8.41 -1.07
CA GLU A 19 3.10 -9.03 -1.05
C GLU A 19 3.18 -10.55 -0.96
N ARG A 20 4.00 -11.18 -1.83
CA ARG A 20 4.10 -12.63 -1.95
C ARG A 20 4.74 -13.29 -0.74
N ASP A 21 5.84 -12.71 -0.22
CA ASP A 21 6.74 -13.38 0.72
C ASP A 21 6.54 -12.91 2.16
N ALA A 22 6.15 -11.63 2.39
CA ALA A 22 5.94 -11.11 3.73
C ALA A 22 4.45 -11.07 4.13
N ILE A 23 3.55 -10.60 3.25
CA ILE A 23 2.15 -10.39 3.63
C ILE A 23 1.34 -11.68 3.53
N ARG A 24 1.21 -12.27 2.33
CA ARG A 24 0.30 -13.40 2.08
C ARG A 24 0.53 -14.62 2.96
N PRO A 25 1.75 -15.07 3.22
CA PRO A 25 1.98 -16.23 4.07
C PRO A 25 1.53 -16.02 5.53
N ASN A 26 1.63 -14.78 6.02
CA ASN A 26 1.48 -14.45 7.44
C ASN A 26 0.13 -13.79 7.79
N VAL A 27 -0.66 -13.34 6.80
CA VAL A 27 -1.89 -12.55 7.02
C VAL A 27 -2.96 -13.25 7.88
N LEU A 28 -2.94 -14.58 7.97
CA LEU A 28 -3.83 -15.39 8.81
C LEU A 28 -3.05 -16.19 9.86
N GLY A 29 -1.80 -15.84 10.13
CA GLY A 29 -0.96 -16.41 11.17
C GLY A 29 -0.94 -15.57 12.44
N HIS A 30 0.14 -15.68 13.22
CA HIS A 30 0.37 -14.80 14.36
C HIS A 30 0.80 -13.41 13.89
N PHE A 31 0.28 -12.38 14.53
CA PHE A 31 0.63 -10.99 14.20
C PHE A 31 2.13 -10.73 14.34
N ARG A 32 2.79 -11.36 15.33
CA ARG A 32 4.23 -11.27 15.56
C ARG A 32 5.04 -11.69 14.32
N ASP A 33 4.63 -12.77 13.65
CA ASP A 33 5.31 -13.29 12.45
C ASP A 33 5.11 -12.35 11.26
N LEU A 34 3.89 -11.83 11.09
CA LEU A 34 3.59 -10.83 10.08
C LEU A 34 4.39 -9.54 10.30
N LEU A 35 4.50 -9.09 11.55
CA LEU A 35 5.26 -7.90 11.93
C LEU A 35 6.74 -8.06 11.62
N GLU A 36 7.34 -9.21 11.94
CA GLU A 36 8.74 -9.50 11.63
C GLU A 36 8.98 -9.64 10.13
N ALA A 37 8.13 -10.37 9.42
CA ALA A 37 8.26 -10.53 7.98
C ALA A 37 8.25 -9.19 7.25
N THR A 38 7.40 -8.25 7.69
CA THR A 38 7.35 -6.89 7.13
C THR A 38 8.56 -6.05 7.55
N ALA A 39 9.00 -6.14 8.81
CA ALA A 39 10.14 -5.42 9.34
C ALA A 39 11.47 -5.78 8.66
N ARG A 40 11.66 -7.05 8.32
CA ARG A 40 12.84 -7.54 7.61
C ARG A 40 12.79 -7.31 6.10
N HIS A 41 11.61 -7.03 5.55
CA HIS A 41 11.47 -6.96 4.11
C HIS A 41 12.07 -5.67 3.52
N PRO A 42 12.85 -5.74 2.43
CA PRO A 42 13.50 -4.59 1.79
C PRO A 42 12.54 -3.46 1.44
N ALA A 43 11.31 -3.77 1.00
CA ALA A 43 10.31 -2.77 0.67
C ALA A 43 10.05 -1.81 1.86
N MET A 44 9.82 -2.35 3.06
CA MET A 44 9.53 -1.58 4.25
C MET A 44 10.78 -0.82 4.75
N LEU A 45 11.94 -1.48 4.81
CA LEU A 45 13.20 -0.87 5.24
C LEU A 45 13.62 0.30 4.35
N VAL A 46 13.36 0.21 3.04
CA VAL A 46 13.65 1.29 2.09
C VAL A 46 12.58 2.38 2.12
N TYR A 47 11.31 2.00 2.29
CA TYR A 47 10.18 2.93 2.29
C TYR A 47 10.24 3.89 3.49
N LEU A 48 10.57 3.39 4.67
CA LEU A 48 10.69 4.15 5.90
C LEU A 48 12.15 4.54 6.23
N ASP A 49 13.06 4.46 5.25
CA ASP A 49 14.47 4.88 5.32
C ASP A 49 15.31 4.16 6.38
N ASN A 50 14.84 3.07 7.00
CA ASN A 50 15.59 2.35 8.04
C ASN A 50 16.85 1.68 7.48
N ALA A 51 16.88 1.30 6.20
CA ALA A 51 18.04 0.71 5.56
C ALA A 51 19.32 1.58 5.64
N GLN A 52 19.20 2.85 5.99
CA GLN A 52 20.29 3.80 6.16
C GLN A 52 20.56 4.15 7.63
N SER A 53 19.76 3.65 8.57
CA SER A 53 19.87 3.92 10.00
C SER A 53 21.14 3.30 10.58
N SER A 54 21.92 4.09 11.29
CA SER A 54 23.17 3.66 11.93
C SER A 54 23.34 4.29 13.29
N ALA A 55 24.08 3.64 14.16
CA ALA A 55 24.57 4.25 15.39
C ALA A 55 25.31 5.55 15.10
N ALA A 56 25.30 6.49 16.05
CA ALA A 56 26.17 7.66 15.97
C ALA A 56 27.61 7.20 15.80
N MET A 57 28.29 7.72 14.79
CA MET A 57 29.68 7.30 14.44
C MET A 57 30.61 7.60 15.61
N ASN A 58 31.02 6.58 16.34
CA ASN A 58 32.16 6.68 17.23
C ASN A 58 33.46 6.65 16.39
N ALA A 59 34.54 7.25 16.88
CA ALA A 59 35.81 7.40 16.13
C ALA A 59 36.41 6.07 15.63
N GLU A 60 36.07 4.93 16.26
CA GLU A 60 36.51 3.59 15.84
C GLU A 60 35.77 3.09 14.58
N THR A 61 34.53 3.46 14.37
CA THR A 61 33.75 3.07 13.20
C THR A 61 34.25 3.78 11.93
N THR A 62 34.84 4.98 12.08
CA THR A 62 35.49 5.71 10.98
C THR A 62 36.73 4.98 10.45
N MET A 63 37.50 4.30 11.29
CA MET A 63 38.71 3.58 10.86
C MET A 63 38.36 2.36 9.98
N THR A 64 37.33 1.60 10.33
CA THR A 64 36.90 0.45 9.52
C THR A 64 36.29 0.88 8.18
N ASP A 65 35.59 1.99 8.12
CA ASP A 65 35.01 2.54 6.88
C ASP A 65 36.11 3.16 5.98
N GLU A 66 37.18 3.74 6.56
CA GLU A 66 38.35 4.21 5.83
C GLU A 66 39.24 3.06 5.29
N LEU A 67 39.42 2.00 6.07
CA LEU A 67 40.11 0.80 5.58
C LEU A 67 39.36 0.09 4.44
N ALA A 68 38.02 0.06 4.52
CA ALA A 68 37.18 -0.51 3.47
C ALA A 68 37.17 0.34 2.17
N ARG A 69 37.49 1.63 2.26
CA ARG A 69 37.54 2.58 1.13
C ARG A 69 38.90 2.69 0.47
N ARG A 70 40.00 2.20 1.06
CA ARG A 70 41.30 2.23 0.43
C ARG A 70 41.30 1.34 -0.82
N PRO A 71 41.56 1.89 -2.02
CA PRO A 71 41.78 1.07 -3.19
C PRO A 71 43.02 0.21 -2.94
N ALA A 72 42.95 -1.08 -3.28
CA ALA A 72 44.12 -1.95 -3.22
C ALA A 72 45.25 -1.32 -4.00
N ALA A 73 46.36 -1.03 -3.32
CA ALA A 73 47.55 -0.50 -3.96
C ALA A 73 47.99 -1.49 -5.04
N ALA A 74 47.88 -1.11 -6.29
CA ALA A 74 48.46 -1.88 -7.39
C ALA A 74 49.99 -1.89 -7.21
N PRO A 75 50.67 -3.04 -7.42
CA PRO A 75 52.12 -3.08 -7.36
C PRO A 75 52.66 -2.23 -8.50
N GLY A 76 53.21 -1.07 -8.13
CA GLY A 76 53.78 -0.12 -9.05
C GLY A 76 55.12 -0.61 -9.61
N PHE A 77 55.14 -0.94 -10.89
CA PHE A 77 56.38 -0.98 -11.65
C PHE A 77 56.74 0.46 -12.02
N GLY A 78 57.85 0.92 -11.44
CA GLY A 78 58.39 2.24 -11.68
C GLY A 78 58.90 2.44 -13.11
N ARG A 79 58.53 3.56 -13.70
CA ARG A 79 59.36 4.23 -14.73
C ARG A 79 59.41 5.71 -14.44
N ARG A 80 60.59 6.14 -13.93
CA ARG A 80 60.99 7.54 -13.86
C ARG A 80 61.13 8.12 -15.27
N ARG A 81 60.51 9.29 -15.49
CA ARG A 81 60.95 10.24 -16.53
C ARG A 81 61.18 11.62 -15.90
N PRO A 82 62.26 12.33 -16.29
CA PRO A 82 62.64 13.59 -15.66
C PRO A 82 62.02 14.81 -16.36
N GLY A 83 61.69 15.79 -15.58
CA GLY A 83 61.87 17.20 -15.84
C GLY A 83 60.86 17.92 -16.75
N ARG A 84 60.07 18.84 -16.13
CA ARG A 84 59.90 20.21 -16.62
C ARG A 84 59.44 21.14 -15.50
N PHE A 85 59.97 22.34 -15.57
CA PHE A 85 60.03 23.44 -14.60
C PHE A 85 58.68 23.93 -14.06
N ALA A 86 58.75 24.44 -12.84
CA ALA A 86 57.75 25.07 -12.02
C ALA A 86 57.18 26.36 -12.62
N GLN A 87 55.87 26.55 -12.50
CA GLN A 87 55.25 27.87 -12.44
C GLN A 87 54.48 28.00 -11.13
N ALA A 88 54.59 29.15 -10.51
CA ALA A 88 54.07 29.50 -9.20
C ALA A 88 52.54 29.49 -9.14
N PRO A 89 51.94 29.22 -7.96
CA PRO A 89 50.49 29.11 -7.79
C PRO A 89 49.83 30.49 -7.72
N LYS A 90 48.78 30.68 -8.53
CA LYS A 90 47.83 31.78 -8.38
C LYS A 90 46.86 31.42 -7.21
N ALA A 91 46.59 32.43 -6.38
CA ALA A 91 45.68 32.38 -5.27
C ALA A 91 44.25 31.91 -5.68
N PRO A 92 43.55 31.15 -4.85
CA PRO A 92 42.20 30.69 -5.17
C PRO A 92 41.19 31.81 -4.93
N GLN A 93 40.44 32.17 -5.98
CA GLN A 93 39.22 32.93 -5.85
C GLN A 93 38.14 32.03 -5.23
N ALA A 94 37.49 32.52 -4.17
CA ALA A 94 36.38 31.86 -3.49
C ALA A 94 35.16 31.77 -4.42
N GLY A 95 35.01 30.62 -5.08
CA GLY A 95 33.78 30.22 -5.75
C GLY A 95 32.91 29.45 -4.75
N ILE A 96 31.74 29.99 -4.41
CA ILE A 96 30.74 29.32 -3.61
C ILE A 96 30.15 28.17 -4.47
N GLY A 97 30.84 27.04 -4.49
CA GLY A 97 30.30 25.79 -5.00
C GLY A 97 29.34 25.19 -3.98
N LYS A 98 28.05 25.13 -4.29
CA LYS A 98 27.09 24.31 -3.57
C LYS A 98 27.51 22.83 -3.66
N GLY A 99 28.34 22.40 -2.72
CA GLY A 99 28.63 20.99 -2.49
C GLY A 99 27.31 20.30 -2.15
N LYS A 100 26.90 19.27 -2.92
CA LYS A 100 25.89 18.31 -2.48
C LYS A 100 26.42 17.70 -1.19
N GLY A 101 25.94 18.18 -0.05
CA GLY A 101 26.28 17.64 1.26
C GLY A 101 26.04 16.15 1.26
N LYS A 102 27.06 15.36 1.55
CA LYS A 102 26.92 13.97 1.95
C LYS A 102 25.92 13.96 3.10
N LYS A 103 24.73 13.36 2.91
CA LYS A 103 23.78 13.12 4.01
C LYS A 103 24.56 12.38 5.09
N GLU A 104 24.74 13.00 6.24
CA GLU A 104 25.34 12.34 7.40
C GLU A 104 24.50 11.11 7.74
N ARG A 105 25.13 9.95 7.81
CA ARG A 105 24.52 8.74 8.32
C ARG A 105 24.34 8.91 9.82
N GLY A 106 23.14 8.67 10.31
CA GLY A 106 22.80 8.79 11.71
C GLY A 106 21.55 7.98 12.03
N LEU A 107 21.09 8.09 13.25
CA LEU A 107 19.89 7.46 13.73
C LEU A 107 18.68 7.97 12.93
N ASN A 108 17.87 7.05 12.40
CA ASN A 108 16.62 7.36 11.72
C ASN A 108 15.43 6.86 12.56
N GLU A 109 14.60 7.79 13.02
CA GLU A 109 13.45 7.50 13.86
C GLU A 109 12.19 7.17 13.06
N ASN A 110 12.17 7.38 11.74
CA ASN A 110 10.95 7.27 10.94
C ASN A 110 10.33 5.87 11.06
N TYR A 111 11.12 4.83 10.80
CA TYR A 111 10.64 3.45 10.95
C TYR A 111 10.17 3.13 12.37
N ALA A 112 10.94 3.54 13.37
CA ALA A 112 10.58 3.27 14.78
C ALA A 112 9.26 3.94 15.18
N ARG A 113 9.04 5.16 14.72
CA ARG A 113 7.79 5.89 14.95
C ARG A 113 6.62 5.18 14.30
N GLU A 114 6.72 4.85 13.02
CA GLU A 114 5.64 4.18 12.29
C GLU A 114 5.39 2.76 12.83
N LEU A 115 6.43 2.05 13.26
CA LEU A 115 6.31 0.75 13.92
C LEU A 115 5.47 0.84 15.18
N MET A 116 5.73 1.83 16.03
CA MET A 116 5.00 2.01 17.28
C MET A 116 3.61 2.61 17.06
N GLU A 117 3.50 3.62 16.21
CA GLU A 117 2.27 4.39 16.02
C GLU A 117 1.26 3.69 15.10
N LEU A 118 1.69 3.23 13.93
CA LEU A 118 0.78 2.69 12.91
C LEU A 118 0.70 1.16 12.93
N HIS A 119 1.84 0.51 13.14
CA HIS A 119 1.89 -0.93 12.98
C HIS A 119 1.53 -1.68 14.26
N THR A 120 1.69 -1.05 15.45
CA THR A 120 1.47 -1.74 16.73
C THR A 120 0.59 -0.96 17.71
N LEU A 121 1.15 -0.11 18.56
CA LEU A 121 0.50 0.47 19.73
C LEU A 121 -0.66 1.44 19.40
N GLY A 122 -0.62 2.10 18.25
CA GLY A 122 -1.51 3.22 17.94
C GLY A 122 -0.99 4.55 18.49
N VAL A 123 -1.55 5.67 18.00
CA VAL A 123 -1.15 7.04 18.38
C VAL A 123 -1.20 7.24 19.91
N ASP A 124 -2.24 6.71 20.57
CA ASP A 124 -2.47 6.83 22.01
C ASP A 124 -1.93 5.61 22.79
N GLY A 125 -0.96 4.89 22.24
CA GLY A 125 -0.45 3.61 22.76
C GLY A 125 0.37 3.68 24.04
N GLY A 126 0.56 4.87 24.63
CA GLY A 126 1.23 5.06 25.92
C GLY A 126 2.75 5.03 25.88
N TYR A 127 3.36 5.21 24.69
CA TYR A 127 4.81 5.33 24.52
C TYR A 127 5.25 6.81 24.50
N SER A 128 6.53 7.04 24.78
CA SER A 128 7.15 8.36 24.79
C SER A 128 8.08 8.54 23.58
N GLN A 129 8.47 9.80 23.30
CA GLN A 129 9.52 10.09 22.32
C GLN A 129 10.83 9.37 22.64
N LYS A 130 11.13 9.15 23.92
CA LYS A 130 12.31 8.38 24.35
C LYS A 130 12.21 6.93 23.88
N ASP A 131 11.04 6.30 24.01
CA ASP A 131 10.83 4.94 23.52
C ASP A 131 11.05 4.85 21.99
N VAL A 132 10.59 5.86 21.22
CA VAL A 132 10.84 5.91 19.78
C VAL A 132 12.34 5.94 19.47
N VAL A 133 13.12 6.75 20.20
CA VAL A 133 14.59 6.81 20.03
C VAL A 133 15.23 5.46 20.37
N GLU A 134 14.84 4.84 21.49
CA GLU A 134 15.39 3.55 21.91
C GLU A 134 15.05 2.42 20.91
N VAL A 135 13.83 2.43 20.38
CA VAL A 135 13.42 1.52 19.30
C VAL A 135 14.24 1.79 18.03
N ALA A 136 14.43 3.05 17.64
CA ALA A 136 15.27 3.39 16.49
C ALA A 136 16.71 2.88 16.65
N ARG A 137 17.29 2.97 17.87
CA ARG A 137 18.60 2.41 18.21
C ARG A 137 18.61 0.88 18.06
N ALA A 138 17.54 0.18 18.46
CA ALA A 138 17.41 -1.26 18.31
C ALA A 138 17.38 -1.73 16.85
N PHE A 139 16.85 -0.89 15.94
CA PHE A 139 16.77 -1.19 14.51
C PHE A 139 17.94 -0.62 13.69
N THR A 140 18.95 -0.01 14.29
CA THR A 140 20.19 0.33 13.58
C THR A 140 20.84 -0.93 13.02
N GLY A 141 21.43 -0.84 11.83
CA GLY A 141 22.06 -1.98 11.17
C GLY A 141 21.08 -2.90 10.38
N TRP A 142 19.77 -2.79 10.58
CA TRP A 142 18.78 -3.45 9.73
C TRP A 142 18.75 -2.79 8.36
N SER A 143 19.32 -3.46 7.37
CA SER A 143 19.63 -2.91 6.06
C SER A 143 19.19 -3.85 4.93
N VAL A 144 19.50 -3.48 3.69
CA VAL A 144 19.14 -4.24 2.50
C VAL A 144 20.33 -4.41 1.57
N LEU A 145 20.38 -5.55 0.88
CA LEU A 145 21.23 -5.73 -0.29
C LEU A 145 20.55 -5.06 -1.49
N PRO A 146 21.24 -4.17 -2.22
CA PRO A 146 20.67 -3.52 -3.37
C PRO A 146 20.38 -4.53 -4.48
N PRO A 147 19.33 -4.33 -5.29
CA PRO A 147 19.03 -5.21 -6.41
C PRO A 147 19.97 -4.99 -7.60
N GLY A 148 20.04 -5.98 -8.51
CA GLY A 148 20.73 -5.87 -9.78
C GLY A 148 22.27 -5.79 -9.67
N PRO A 149 22.96 -5.07 -10.58
CA PRO A 149 24.43 -5.02 -10.61
C PRO A 149 25.09 -4.48 -9.33
N ALA A 150 24.39 -3.64 -8.59
CA ALA A 150 24.88 -3.11 -7.32
C ALA A 150 24.98 -4.18 -6.23
N ARG A 151 24.25 -5.28 -6.35
CA ARG A 151 24.29 -6.43 -5.43
C ARG A 151 25.67 -7.08 -5.43
N GLN A 152 26.21 -7.40 -6.60
CA GLN A 152 27.53 -8.03 -6.71
C GLN A 152 28.65 -7.18 -6.06
N GLN A 153 28.56 -5.86 -6.21
CA GLN A 153 29.50 -4.95 -5.57
C GLN A 153 29.34 -4.95 -4.04
N ALA A 154 28.10 -4.98 -3.55
CA ALA A 154 27.79 -5.05 -2.12
C ALA A 154 28.28 -6.37 -1.52
N GLU A 155 27.99 -7.51 -2.15
CA GLU A 155 28.43 -8.86 -1.73
C GLU A 155 29.96 -8.99 -1.73
N ALA A 156 30.63 -8.50 -2.77
CA ALA A 156 32.09 -8.47 -2.83
C ALA A 156 32.72 -7.63 -1.71
N ARG A 157 32.06 -6.52 -1.34
CA ARG A 157 32.48 -5.67 -0.23
C ARG A 157 32.28 -6.35 1.11
N LEU A 158 31.12 -7.02 1.32
CA LEU A 158 30.83 -7.79 2.53
C LEU A 158 31.83 -8.94 2.71
N ALA A 159 32.10 -9.73 1.65
CA ALA A 159 33.07 -10.80 1.67
C ALA A 159 34.50 -10.30 2.04
N ARG A 160 34.87 -9.08 1.62
CA ARG A 160 36.14 -8.47 2.01
C ARG A 160 36.18 -8.13 3.50
N VAL A 161 35.11 -7.54 4.04
CA VAL A 161 35.00 -7.18 5.46
C VAL A 161 35.00 -8.42 6.34
N GLN A 162 34.29 -9.49 5.96
CA GLN A 162 34.27 -10.77 6.67
C GLN A 162 35.68 -11.42 6.73
N ARG A 163 36.48 -11.36 5.65
CA ARG A 163 37.85 -11.89 5.62
C ARG A 163 38.84 -11.18 6.55
N VAL A 164 38.55 -9.94 6.91
CA VAL A 164 39.43 -9.13 7.79
C VAL A 164 39.00 -9.24 9.27
N GLY A 165 38.15 -10.22 9.60
CA GLY A 165 37.65 -10.39 10.96
C GLY A 165 36.55 -9.40 11.33
N GLY A 166 35.88 -8.82 10.36
CA GLY A 166 34.76 -7.91 10.58
C GLY A 166 33.54 -8.59 11.19
N LEU A 167 32.93 -7.87 12.12
CA LEU A 167 31.77 -8.26 12.93
C LEU A 167 30.60 -8.77 12.11
N GLY A 168 29.87 -9.70 12.71
CA GLY A 168 28.79 -10.51 12.14
C GLY A 168 27.80 -9.77 11.24
N PHE A 169 27.84 -10.10 9.96
CA PHE A 169 26.76 -9.79 9.04
C PHE A 169 25.83 -11.00 8.99
N GLN A 170 24.53 -10.78 9.09
CA GLN A 170 23.53 -11.81 8.86
C GLN A 170 22.76 -11.45 7.58
N GLU A 171 22.73 -12.37 6.63
CA GLU A 171 22.06 -12.22 5.33
C GLU A 171 20.91 -13.23 5.26
N GLN A 172 19.73 -12.74 4.87
CA GLN A 172 18.58 -13.57 4.60
C GLN A 172 17.84 -12.99 3.36
N GLY A 173 18.08 -13.58 2.21
CA GLY A 173 17.57 -13.07 0.95
C GLY A 173 18.15 -11.70 0.62
N ASP A 174 17.30 -10.67 0.59
CA ASP A 174 17.70 -9.28 0.37
C ASP A 174 17.83 -8.48 1.68
N PHE A 175 17.50 -9.06 2.83
CA PHE A 175 17.72 -8.48 4.14
C PHE A 175 19.18 -8.66 4.54
N LEU A 176 19.75 -7.60 5.12
CA LEU A 176 21.13 -7.60 5.62
C LEU A 176 21.18 -6.94 7.00
N PHE A 177 21.55 -7.68 8.04
CA PHE A 177 21.93 -7.08 9.31
C PHE A 177 23.43 -6.71 9.29
N ARG A 178 23.75 -5.49 9.71
CA ARG A 178 25.07 -4.90 9.76
C ARG A 178 25.46 -4.56 11.20
N ALA A 179 26.14 -5.48 11.87
CA ALA A 179 26.60 -5.28 13.23
C ALA A 179 27.61 -4.13 13.37
N ASP A 180 28.35 -3.80 12.28
CA ASP A 180 29.33 -2.72 12.26
C ASP A 180 28.74 -1.30 12.39
N ILE A 181 27.45 -1.16 12.17
CA ILE A 181 26.73 0.12 12.32
C ILE A 181 25.55 0.01 13.30
N HIS A 182 25.41 -1.15 13.97
CA HIS A 182 24.41 -1.32 15.02
C HIS A 182 24.83 -0.66 16.33
N ASP A 183 23.86 -0.08 17.04
CA ASP A 183 24.06 0.45 18.39
C ASP A 183 24.07 -0.68 19.42
N ALA A 184 25.24 -1.11 19.86
CA ALA A 184 25.42 -2.17 20.83
C ALA A 184 25.24 -1.72 22.30
N GLY A 185 24.91 -0.45 22.59
CA GLY A 185 24.64 0.05 23.93
C GLY A 185 23.34 -0.50 24.51
N PRO A 186 23.16 -0.41 25.84
CA PRO A 186 21.90 -0.82 26.47
C PRO A 186 20.77 0.11 26.04
N LYS A 187 19.55 -0.43 25.97
CA LYS A 187 18.34 0.31 25.54
C LYS A 187 17.21 0.04 26.53
N VAL A 188 16.30 0.99 26.68
CA VAL A 188 15.10 0.82 27.51
C VAL A 188 13.87 1.14 26.67
N VAL A 189 13.07 0.12 26.36
CA VAL A 189 11.86 0.24 25.55
C VAL A 189 10.64 -0.14 26.40
N LEU A 190 9.68 0.76 26.54
CA LEU A 190 8.47 0.55 27.37
C LEU A 190 8.79 0.00 28.75
N GLY A 191 9.83 0.52 29.40
CA GLY A 191 10.28 0.12 30.71
C GLY A 191 11.08 -1.20 30.79
N LYS A 192 11.26 -1.92 29.65
CA LYS A 192 12.10 -3.12 29.56
C LYS A 192 13.50 -2.79 29.10
N THR A 193 14.51 -3.29 29.80
CA THR A 193 15.93 -3.12 29.48
C THR A 193 16.40 -4.21 28.51
N LEU A 194 16.95 -3.80 27.37
CA LEU A 194 17.74 -4.63 26.47
C LEU A 194 19.20 -4.47 26.87
N GLN A 195 19.89 -5.59 27.10
CA GLN A 195 21.28 -5.59 27.57
C GLN A 195 22.24 -5.11 26.48
N ALA A 196 23.36 -4.51 26.88
CA ALA A 196 24.41 -4.12 25.96
C ALA A 196 25.11 -5.31 25.30
N GLY A 197 25.75 -5.08 24.16
CA GLY A 197 26.56 -6.08 23.44
C GLY A 197 25.75 -7.03 22.57
N ARG A 198 24.49 -6.73 22.32
CA ARG A 198 23.60 -7.52 21.46
C ARG A 198 23.63 -6.98 20.01
N GLY A 199 23.04 -7.74 19.10
CA GLY A 199 22.97 -7.42 17.68
C GLY A 199 21.53 -7.38 17.18
N ILE A 200 21.22 -8.19 16.18
CA ILE A 200 19.90 -8.28 15.54
C ILE A 200 18.77 -8.60 16.54
N GLU A 201 19.10 -9.30 17.62
CA GLU A 201 18.21 -9.73 18.67
C GLU A 201 17.55 -8.55 19.41
N ASP A 202 18.15 -7.35 19.34
CA ASP A 202 17.52 -6.14 19.92
C ASP A 202 16.24 -5.77 19.16
N GLY A 203 16.29 -5.74 17.84
CA GLY A 203 15.11 -5.51 17.00
C GLY A 203 14.07 -6.61 17.16
N GLU A 204 14.49 -7.88 17.17
CA GLU A 204 13.60 -9.03 17.36
C GLU A 204 12.86 -8.95 18.71
N GLN A 205 13.56 -8.64 19.79
CA GLN A 205 12.95 -8.49 21.11
C GLN A 205 12.00 -7.28 21.18
N VAL A 206 12.29 -6.21 20.45
CA VAL A 206 11.35 -5.08 20.34
C VAL A 206 10.05 -5.53 19.64
N LEU A 207 10.15 -6.31 18.55
CA LEU A 207 8.96 -6.85 17.86
C LEU A 207 8.16 -7.79 18.78
N ASP A 208 8.83 -8.66 19.55
CA ASP A 208 8.20 -9.52 20.55
C ASP A 208 7.46 -8.70 21.61
N LEU A 209 8.11 -7.68 22.13
CA LEU A 209 7.55 -6.79 23.14
C LEU A 209 6.31 -6.04 22.63
N LEU A 210 6.38 -5.49 21.41
CA LEU A 210 5.29 -4.70 20.83
C LEU A 210 4.08 -5.56 20.46
N ALA A 211 4.31 -6.77 19.94
CA ALA A 211 3.23 -7.65 19.50
C ALA A 211 2.28 -8.09 20.62
N VAL A 212 2.77 -8.21 21.86
CA VAL A 212 1.98 -8.68 23.01
C VAL A 212 1.37 -7.56 23.85
N GLN A 213 1.57 -6.28 23.47
CA GLN A 213 1.03 -5.15 24.23
C GLN A 213 -0.51 -5.11 24.15
N PRO A 214 -1.20 -4.82 25.25
CA PRO A 214 -2.65 -4.60 25.21
C PRO A 214 -3.08 -3.46 24.29
N ALA A 215 -2.25 -2.43 24.13
CA ALA A 215 -2.47 -1.33 23.20
C ALA A 215 -2.46 -1.83 21.75
N THR A 216 -1.51 -2.71 21.39
CA THR A 216 -1.45 -3.35 20.05
C THR A 216 -2.68 -4.20 19.80
N ALA A 217 -3.08 -5.03 20.76
CA ALA A 217 -4.28 -5.84 20.65
C ALA A 217 -5.52 -4.98 20.37
N ARG A 218 -5.70 -3.90 21.15
CA ARG A 218 -6.82 -2.97 20.98
C ARG A 218 -6.75 -2.22 19.64
N HIS A 219 -5.60 -1.76 19.24
CA HIS A 219 -5.40 -1.04 17.97
C HIS A 219 -5.79 -1.93 16.79
N LEU A 220 -5.29 -3.16 16.71
CA LEU A 220 -5.62 -4.11 15.67
C LEU A 220 -7.07 -4.55 15.70
N ALA A 221 -7.63 -4.82 16.88
CA ALA A 221 -9.05 -5.12 17.03
C ALA A 221 -9.94 -3.99 16.51
N THR A 222 -9.58 -2.74 16.81
CA THR A 222 -10.30 -1.55 16.32
C THR A 222 -10.22 -1.45 14.80
N GLN A 223 -9.04 -1.63 14.20
CA GLN A 223 -8.87 -1.57 12.74
C GLN A 223 -9.65 -2.69 12.03
N LEU A 224 -9.59 -3.93 12.54
CA LEU A 224 -10.36 -5.04 11.96
C LEU A 224 -11.87 -4.82 12.07
N ALA A 225 -12.35 -4.36 13.22
CA ALA A 225 -13.76 -4.04 13.41
C ALA A 225 -14.20 -2.86 12.51
N ALA A 226 -13.36 -1.82 12.37
CA ALA A 226 -13.60 -0.71 11.45
C ALA A 226 -13.64 -1.18 9.99
N ARG A 227 -12.74 -2.07 9.60
CA ARG A 227 -12.69 -2.63 8.24
C ARG A 227 -13.93 -3.44 7.89
N PHE A 228 -14.42 -4.27 8.80
CA PHE A 228 -15.43 -5.29 8.47
C PHE A 228 -16.85 -4.97 8.96
N VAL A 229 -17.02 -4.10 9.97
CA VAL A 229 -18.33 -3.86 10.58
C VAL A 229 -18.83 -2.43 10.35
N ALA A 230 -18.16 -1.42 10.89
CA ALA A 230 -18.59 -0.03 10.75
C ALA A 230 -17.40 0.93 10.95
N ASP A 231 -17.47 2.15 10.37
CA ASP A 231 -16.41 3.16 10.51
C ASP A 231 -16.15 3.55 11.97
N GLN A 232 -17.18 3.42 12.82
CA GLN A 232 -17.12 3.56 14.28
C GLN A 232 -17.63 2.25 14.90
N PRO A 233 -16.75 1.26 15.11
CA PRO A 233 -17.19 -0.04 15.59
C PRO A 233 -17.68 0.01 17.04
N PRO A 234 -18.65 -0.83 17.43
CA PRO A 234 -19.13 -0.94 18.79
C PRO A 234 -17.99 -1.30 19.78
N ARG A 235 -17.90 -0.58 20.88
CA ARG A 235 -16.84 -0.80 21.88
C ARG A 235 -16.82 -2.24 22.42
N ALA A 236 -17.99 -2.83 22.66
CA ALA A 236 -18.11 -4.20 23.14
C ALA A 236 -17.46 -5.22 22.17
N LEU A 237 -17.60 -5.01 20.85
CA LEU A 237 -16.93 -5.82 19.84
C LEU A 237 -15.41 -5.65 19.94
N VAL A 238 -14.92 -4.41 19.99
CA VAL A 238 -13.47 -4.14 20.09
C VAL A 238 -12.89 -4.77 21.35
N ASP A 239 -13.56 -4.66 22.50
CA ASP A 239 -13.12 -5.25 23.77
C ASP A 239 -13.03 -6.78 23.68
N ARG A 240 -14.03 -7.42 23.06
CA ARG A 240 -14.05 -8.89 22.81
C ARG A 240 -12.89 -9.32 21.92
N LEU A 241 -12.69 -8.64 20.79
CA LEU A 241 -11.61 -8.96 19.85
C LEU A 241 -10.23 -8.74 20.48
N THR A 242 -10.09 -7.71 21.33
CA THR A 242 -8.89 -7.45 22.11
C THR A 242 -8.57 -8.61 23.05
N ALA A 243 -9.56 -9.13 23.77
CA ALA A 243 -9.39 -10.28 24.66
C ALA A 243 -8.95 -11.54 23.87
N VAL A 244 -9.62 -11.84 22.74
CA VAL A 244 -9.25 -12.97 21.89
C VAL A 244 -7.81 -12.83 21.36
N TYR A 245 -7.40 -11.63 20.95
CA TYR A 245 -6.03 -11.38 20.51
C TYR A 245 -5.01 -11.71 21.60
N LEU A 246 -5.24 -11.25 22.84
CA LEU A 246 -4.32 -11.47 23.95
C LEU A 246 -4.27 -12.94 24.36
N GLU A 247 -5.43 -13.61 24.44
CA GLU A 247 -5.53 -15.03 24.79
C GLU A 247 -4.87 -15.94 23.73
N SER A 248 -5.01 -15.60 22.45
CA SER A 248 -4.44 -16.35 21.33
C SER A 248 -3.01 -15.94 20.98
N GLN A 249 -2.39 -15.04 21.74
CA GLN A 249 -1.05 -14.52 21.47
C GLN A 249 -0.92 -13.90 20.06
N GLY A 250 -1.97 -13.19 19.63
CA GLY A 250 -1.99 -12.49 18.34
C GLY A 250 -2.34 -13.35 17.13
N ASP A 251 -3.02 -14.49 17.29
CA ASP A 251 -3.54 -15.28 16.18
C ASP A 251 -4.66 -14.52 15.45
N ILE A 252 -4.31 -13.95 14.28
CA ILE A 252 -5.20 -13.13 13.45
C ILE A 252 -6.42 -13.93 13.00
N ARG A 253 -6.25 -15.21 12.70
CA ARG A 253 -7.35 -16.10 12.27
C ARG A 253 -8.39 -16.28 13.38
N GLN A 254 -7.97 -16.42 14.64
CA GLN A 254 -8.88 -16.52 15.76
C GLN A 254 -9.64 -15.21 15.99
N VAL A 255 -8.96 -14.06 15.88
CA VAL A 255 -9.61 -12.74 15.98
C VAL A 255 -10.66 -12.56 14.87
N LEU A 256 -10.35 -12.93 13.62
CA LEU A 256 -11.30 -12.86 12.51
C LEU A 256 -12.47 -13.83 12.67
N ARG A 257 -12.26 -15.03 13.22
CA ARG A 257 -13.35 -15.97 13.55
C ARG A 257 -14.27 -15.41 14.64
N ALA A 258 -13.70 -14.80 15.68
CA ALA A 258 -14.46 -14.15 16.73
C ALA A 258 -15.27 -12.96 16.20
N LEU A 259 -14.70 -12.19 15.27
CA LEU A 259 -15.40 -11.10 14.59
C LEU A 259 -16.60 -11.64 13.80
N ALA A 260 -16.38 -12.65 12.94
CA ALA A 260 -17.43 -13.24 12.11
C ALA A 260 -18.53 -13.96 12.93
N ALA A 261 -18.20 -14.46 14.13
CA ALA A 261 -19.15 -15.07 15.05
C ALA A 261 -19.88 -14.05 15.93
N SER A 262 -19.49 -12.77 15.90
CA SER A 262 -20.08 -11.76 16.77
C SER A 262 -21.47 -11.31 16.30
N PRO A 263 -22.42 -11.05 17.21
CA PRO A 263 -23.75 -10.56 16.83
C PRO A 263 -23.70 -9.19 16.13
N GLU A 264 -22.72 -8.35 16.48
CA GLU A 264 -22.52 -7.03 15.89
C GLU A 264 -22.19 -7.09 14.39
N PHE A 265 -21.49 -8.13 13.96
CA PHE A 265 -21.16 -8.34 12.54
C PHE A 265 -22.40 -8.62 11.69
N TRP A 266 -23.39 -9.34 12.26
CA TRP A 266 -24.61 -9.73 11.57
C TRP A 266 -25.78 -8.79 11.85
N SER A 267 -25.58 -7.76 12.63
CA SER A 267 -26.65 -6.83 13.01
C SER A 267 -27.17 -6.04 11.80
N PRO A 268 -28.47 -5.64 11.82
CA PRO A 268 -29.03 -4.78 10.79
C PRO A 268 -28.25 -3.47 10.62
N GLU A 269 -27.70 -2.94 11.71
CA GLU A 269 -26.92 -1.68 11.73
C GLU A 269 -25.57 -1.83 11.01
N ALA A 270 -25.03 -3.03 10.90
CA ALA A 270 -23.79 -3.28 10.17
C ALA A 270 -24.01 -3.51 8.67
N ARG A 271 -25.23 -3.91 8.28
CA ARG A 271 -25.54 -4.19 6.87
C ARG A 271 -25.63 -2.93 6.04
N GLY A 272 -24.85 -2.85 4.97
CA GLY A 272 -24.90 -1.74 4.01
C GLY A 272 -24.50 -0.37 4.57
N VAL A 273 -23.80 -0.33 5.71
CA VAL A 273 -23.32 0.94 6.30
C VAL A 273 -21.99 1.36 5.72
N LYS A 274 -21.14 0.41 5.37
CA LYS A 274 -19.81 0.69 4.80
C LYS A 274 -19.90 1.01 3.31
N ILE A 275 -19.23 2.09 2.89
CA ILE A 275 -19.03 2.40 1.47
C ILE A 275 -17.90 1.53 0.93
N LYS A 276 -18.14 0.87 -0.20
CA LYS A 276 -17.10 0.13 -0.91
C LYS A 276 -15.97 1.07 -1.34
N SER A 277 -14.73 0.70 -1.06
CA SER A 277 -13.57 1.36 -1.68
C SER A 277 -13.65 1.22 -3.22
N PRO A 278 -12.92 2.03 -3.99
CA PRO A 278 -12.91 1.89 -5.47
C PRO A 278 -12.57 0.49 -5.95
N PHE A 279 -11.60 -0.18 -5.32
CA PHE A 279 -11.26 -1.56 -5.64
C PHE A 279 -12.40 -2.55 -5.31
N GLU A 280 -13.03 -2.40 -4.15
CA GLU A 280 -14.18 -3.24 -3.77
C GLU A 280 -15.38 -3.02 -4.69
N LEU A 281 -15.62 -1.78 -5.12
CA LEU A 281 -16.66 -1.47 -6.10
C LEU A 281 -16.39 -2.18 -7.42
N ALA A 282 -15.19 -2.03 -7.97
CA ALA A 282 -14.84 -2.66 -9.24
C ALA A 282 -14.92 -4.18 -9.18
N ALA A 283 -14.32 -4.80 -8.15
CA ALA A 283 -14.34 -6.24 -7.97
C ALA A 283 -15.77 -6.77 -7.74
N SER A 284 -16.59 -6.10 -6.92
CA SER A 284 -17.95 -6.53 -6.65
C SER A 284 -18.87 -6.35 -7.86
N ALA A 285 -18.68 -5.28 -8.65
CA ALA A 285 -19.46 -5.05 -9.86
C ALA A 285 -19.19 -6.13 -10.93
N ILE A 286 -17.92 -6.42 -11.20
CA ILE A 286 -17.53 -7.49 -12.15
C ILE A 286 -18.10 -8.85 -11.69
N ARG A 287 -18.01 -9.17 -10.39
CA ARG A 287 -18.56 -10.41 -9.85
C ARG A 287 -20.09 -10.47 -9.93
N ALA A 288 -20.77 -9.34 -9.65
CA ALA A 288 -22.22 -9.29 -9.66
C ALA A 288 -22.82 -9.53 -11.06
N VAL A 289 -22.14 -9.02 -12.11
CA VAL A 289 -22.53 -9.29 -13.52
C VAL A 289 -21.94 -10.59 -14.08
N ASN A 290 -21.37 -11.44 -13.23
CA ASN A 290 -20.66 -12.67 -13.65
C ASN A 290 -19.60 -12.42 -14.73
N GLY A 291 -18.89 -11.29 -14.63
CA GLY A 291 -17.92 -10.86 -15.62
C GLY A 291 -16.67 -11.72 -15.64
N ASP A 292 -16.26 -12.14 -16.83
CA ASP A 292 -15.01 -12.86 -17.08
C ASP A 292 -13.85 -11.89 -17.30
N LEU A 293 -12.98 -11.76 -16.30
CA LEU A 293 -11.84 -10.84 -16.31
C LEU A 293 -10.63 -11.48 -17.00
N LYS A 294 -10.43 -11.19 -18.27
CA LYS A 294 -9.27 -11.65 -19.07
C LYS A 294 -8.03 -10.74 -18.90
N ASN A 295 -8.24 -9.43 -18.77
CA ASN A 295 -7.16 -8.47 -18.58
C ASN A 295 -7.55 -7.38 -17.57
N PRO A 296 -6.87 -7.27 -16.42
CA PRO A 296 -7.23 -6.33 -15.37
C PRO A 296 -6.81 -4.87 -15.64
N LYS A 297 -6.02 -4.58 -16.69
CA LYS A 297 -5.38 -3.27 -16.91
C LYS A 297 -6.39 -2.10 -16.85
N GLU A 298 -7.45 -2.17 -17.63
CA GLU A 298 -8.44 -1.08 -17.66
C GLU A 298 -9.30 -1.02 -16.40
N THR A 299 -9.60 -2.16 -15.80
CA THR A 299 -10.24 -2.20 -14.48
C THR A 299 -9.42 -1.48 -13.42
N LEU A 300 -8.09 -1.69 -13.39
CA LEU A 300 -7.19 -1.00 -12.47
C LEU A 300 -7.10 0.50 -12.75
N GLN A 301 -7.17 0.91 -14.03
CA GLN A 301 -7.26 2.34 -14.39
C GLN A 301 -8.55 2.96 -13.87
N TRP A 302 -9.69 2.25 -13.92
CA TRP A 302 -10.94 2.72 -13.32
C TRP A 302 -10.84 2.84 -11.80
N VAL A 303 -10.22 1.86 -11.13
CA VAL A 303 -9.96 1.92 -9.67
C VAL A 303 -9.14 3.16 -9.33
N ALA A 304 -8.10 3.46 -10.11
CA ALA A 304 -7.29 4.66 -9.95
C ALA A 304 -8.07 5.95 -10.19
N LYS A 305 -8.89 6.03 -11.27
CA LYS A 305 -9.73 7.20 -11.58
C LYS A 305 -10.78 7.49 -10.51
N ILE A 306 -11.30 6.45 -9.86
CA ILE A 306 -12.25 6.59 -8.75
C ILE A 306 -11.55 7.09 -7.48
N GLY A 307 -10.20 6.99 -7.41
CA GLY A 307 -9.40 7.56 -6.33
C GLY A 307 -8.55 6.57 -5.52
N GLN A 308 -8.34 5.34 -6.01
CA GLN A 308 -7.51 4.33 -5.33
C GLN A 308 -6.49 3.69 -6.27
N PRO A 309 -5.50 4.44 -6.80
CA PRO A 309 -4.41 3.82 -7.53
C PRO A 309 -3.66 2.86 -6.60
N LEU A 310 -3.68 1.54 -6.93
CA LEU A 310 -3.16 0.51 -6.04
C LEU A 310 -1.66 0.69 -5.83
N TYR A 311 -1.21 0.55 -4.58
CA TYR A 311 0.17 0.77 -4.13
C TYR A 311 0.73 2.19 -4.36
N ALA A 312 -0.09 3.19 -4.73
CA ALA A 312 0.38 4.55 -4.95
C ALA A 312 0.13 5.51 -3.77
N TYR A 313 -0.46 5.02 -2.67
CA TYR A 313 -0.67 5.85 -1.49
C TYR A 313 0.66 6.17 -0.81
N GLN A 314 0.98 7.48 -0.70
CA GLN A 314 2.31 7.93 -0.29
C GLN A 314 2.53 7.90 1.22
N ALA A 315 1.47 8.12 2.01
CA ALA A 315 1.60 8.11 3.46
C ALA A 315 1.67 6.68 4.03
N PRO A 316 2.44 6.44 5.08
CA PRO A 316 2.58 5.11 5.69
C PRO A 316 1.29 4.57 6.30
N THR A 317 0.31 5.43 6.56
CA THR A 317 -1.03 5.04 7.04
C THR A 317 -1.80 4.11 6.10
N GLY A 318 -1.45 4.08 4.80
CA GLY A 318 -2.24 3.39 3.78
C GLY A 318 -3.58 4.06 3.48
N TYR A 319 -4.35 3.48 2.58
CA TYR A 319 -5.68 3.97 2.25
C TYR A 319 -6.64 3.85 3.44
N PRO A 320 -7.42 4.91 3.72
CA PRO A 320 -8.36 4.91 4.85
C PRO A 320 -9.54 3.96 4.62
N ASP A 321 -10.05 3.37 5.70
CA ASP A 321 -11.23 2.51 5.69
C ASP A 321 -12.53 3.25 6.05
N ARG A 322 -12.58 4.58 5.86
CA ARG A 322 -13.73 5.43 6.18
C ARG A 322 -14.49 5.86 4.93
N ALA A 323 -15.81 5.84 5.01
CA ALA A 323 -16.72 6.20 3.91
C ALA A 323 -16.43 7.60 3.35
N GLU A 324 -16.20 8.59 4.21
CA GLU A 324 -15.92 9.99 3.85
C GLU A 324 -14.74 10.17 2.91
N SER A 325 -13.76 9.25 2.97
CA SER A 325 -12.57 9.31 2.13
C SER A 325 -12.85 8.85 0.69
N TRP A 326 -13.93 8.12 0.47
CA TRP A 326 -14.27 7.53 -0.82
C TRP A 326 -15.42 8.24 -1.54
N VAL A 327 -16.07 9.22 -0.88
CA VAL A 327 -17.26 9.90 -1.40
C VAL A 327 -16.99 11.40 -1.52
N ASN A 328 -16.69 11.83 -2.73
CA ASN A 328 -16.66 13.22 -3.15
C ASN A 328 -17.31 13.35 -4.53
N THR A 329 -17.61 14.56 -4.99
CA THR A 329 -18.34 14.79 -6.24
C THR A 329 -17.67 14.13 -7.45
N GLY A 330 -16.32 14.22 -7.55
CA GLY A 330 -15.57 13.61 -8.66
C GLY A 330 -15.56 12.08 -8.59
N SER A 331 -15.35 11.51 -7.39
CA SER A 331 -15.38 10.06 -7.23
C SER A 331 -16.75 9.46 -7.48
N LEU A 332 -17.84 10.13 -7.06
CA LEU A 332 -19.23 9.69 -7.32
C LEU A 332 -19.51 9.63 -8.81
N LEU A 333 -19.12 10.65 -9.57
CA LEU A 333 -19.27 10.66 -11.02
C LEU A 333 -18.51 9.50 -11.68
N ASN A 334 -17.25 9.30 -11.29
CA ASN A 334 -16.45 8.20 -11.82
C ASN A 334 -17.00 6.81 -11.43
N ARG A 335 -17.58 6.66 -10.23
CA ARG A 335 -18.26 5.43 -9.79
C ARG A 335 -19.47 5.11 -10.65
N MET A 336 -20.30 6.11 -10.93
CA MET A 336 -21.45 5.98 -11.83
C MET A 336 -21.00 5.62 -13.25
N ASN A 337 -20.03 6.36 -13.79
CA ASN A 337 -19.49 6.10 -15.13
C ASN A 337 -18.88 4.70 -15.26
N PHE A 338 -18.18 4.21 -14.23
CA PHE A 338 -17.66 2.85 -14.23
C PHE A 338 -18.78 1.81 -14.35
N GLY A 339 -19.87 1.95 -13.57
CA GLY A 339 -21.03 1.05 -13.66
C GLY A 339 -21.64 1.02 -15.06
N LEU A 340 -21.82 2.19 -15.67
CA LEU A 340 -22.34 2.34 -17.02
C LEU A 340 -21.44 1.73 -18.10
N GLN A 341 -20.12 2.00 -18.01
CA GLN A 341 -19.15 1.46 -18.97
C GLN A 341 -19.00 -0.07 -18.82
N LEU A 342 -19.07 -0.59 -17.59
CA LEU A 342 -19.03 -2.03 -17.35
C LEU A 342 -20.28 -2.69 -17.93
N ALA A 343 -21.48 -2.20 -17.62
CA ALA A 343 -22.73 -2.75 -18.12
C ALA A 343 -22.85 -2.75 -19.64
N ALA A 344 -22.31 -1.71 -20.30
CA ALA A 344 -22.25 -1.62 -21.77
C ALA A 344 -21.13 -2.44 -22.41
N GLY A 345 -20.42 -3.31 -21.67
CA GLY A 345 -19.31 -4.12 -22.19
C GLY A 345 -18.08 -3.30 -22.66
N ARG A 346 -17.96 -2.04 -22.21
CA ARG A 346 -16.95 -1.09 -22.70
C ARG A 346 -15.68 -1.05 -21.83
N VAL A 347 -15.60 -1.85 -20.75
CA VAL A 347 -14.38 -2.03 -19.96
C VAL A 347 -13.55 -3.14 -20.59
N ARG A 348 -12.48 -2.78 -21.28
CA ARG A 348 -11.64 -3.74 -22.00
C ARG A 348 -11.05 -4.79 -21.07
N GLY A 349 -11.08 -6.04 -21.52
CA GLY A 349 -10.58 -7.18 -20.75
C GLY A 349 -11.58 -7.74 -19.75
N VAL A 350 -12.81 -7.22 -19.70
CA VAL A 350 -13.94 -7.79 -18.98
C VAL A 350 -15.02 -8.17 -20.00
N ASN A 351 -15.37 -9.45 -20.08
CA ASN A 351 -16.46 -9.94 -20.89
C ASN A 351 -17.68 -10.16 -19.98
N ILE A 352 -18.83 -9.64 -20.37
CA ILE A 352 -20.09 -9.79 -19.65
C ILE A 352 -21.18 -10.31 -20.61
N ASP A 353 -22.12 -11.05 -20.05
CA ASP A 353 -23.33 -11.50 -20.73
C ASP A 353 -24.53 -11.31 -19.78
N LEU A 354 -25.21 -10.18 -19.96
CA LEU A 354 -26.35 -9.84 -19.11
C LEU A 354 -27.58 -10.72 -19.41
N ALA A 355 -27.73 -11.22 -20.65
CA ALA A 355 -28.80 -12.11 -20.99
C ALA A 355 -28.62 -13.45 -20.27
N ALA A 356 -27.42 -14.02 -20.27
CA ALA A 356 -27.11 -15.24 -19.53
C ALA A 356 -27.32 -15.09 -18.03
N LEU A 357 -27.04 -13.89 -17.46
CA LEU A 357 -27.28 -13.60 -16.05
C LEU A 357 -28.77 -13.75 -15.65
N ASN A 358 -29.68 -13.44 -16.59
CA ASN A 358 -31.13 -13.59 -16.44
C ASN A 358 -31.69 -14.89 -17.11
N GLY A 359 -30.86 -15.92 -17.25
CA GLY A 359 -31.30 -17.19 -17.83
C GLY A 359 -31.75 -17.10 -19.30
N GLY A 360 -31.29 -16.14 -20.04
CA GLY A 360 -31.65 -15.89 -21.45
C GLY A 360 -33.01 -15.19 -21.66
N HIS A 361 -33.65 -14.72 -20.59
CA HIS A 361 -34.90 -13.99 -20.68
C HIS A 361 -34.66 -12.49 -20.82
N GLU A 362 -35.25 -11.88 -21.86
CA GLU A 362 -35.22 -10.43 -22.03
C GLU A 362 -36.42 -9.79 -21.32
N PRO A 363 -36.22 -8.80 -20.44
CA PRO A 363 -37.31 -8.06 -19.81
C PRO A 363 -38.08 -7.23 -20.84
N GLU A 364 -39.41 -7.24 -20.74
CA GLU A 364 -40.32 -6.56 -21.66
C GLU A 364 -40.28 -5.02 -21.57
N SER A 365 -39.76 -4.50 -20.43
CA SER A 365 -39.68 -3.08 -20.17
C SER A 365 -38.45 -2.71 -19.30
N ARG A 366 -38.04 -1.45 -19.32
CA ARG A 366 -37.00 -0.93 -18.40
C ARG A 366 -37.36 -1.10 -16.92
N GLU A 367 -38.63 -0.98 -16.58
CA GLU A 367 -39.12 -1.17 -15.23
C GLU A 367 -38.97 -2.64 -14.79
N GLN A 368 -39.36 -3.58 -15.66
CA GLN A 368 -39.18 -5.00 -15.40
C GLN A 368 -37.67 -5.34 -15.32
N ALA A 369 -36.86 -4.80 -16.20
CA ALA A 369 -35.41 -4.93 -16.14
C ALA A 369 -34.86 -4.44 -14.81
N LEU A 370 -35.32 -3.28 -14.33
CA LEU A 370 -34.90 -2.73 -13.03
C LEU A 370 -35.21 -3.69 -11.88
N HIS A 371 -36.42 -4.24 -11.82
CA HIS A 371 -36.82 -5.20 -10.78
C HIS A 371 -35.96 -6.47 -10.86
N THR A 372 -35.86 -7.06 -12.03
CA THR A 372 -35.14 -8.31 -12.25
C THR A 372 -33.67 -8.18 -11.90
N TYR A 373 -32.98 -7.23 -12.50
CA TYR A 373 -31.53 -7.07 -12.30
C TYR A 373 -31.17 -6.50 -10.94
N ALA A 374 -32.01 -5.68 -10.31
CA ALA A 374 -31.77 -5.27 -8.94
C ALA A 374 -31.76 -6.46 -7.97
N GLY A 375 -32.70 -7.40 -8.14
CA GLY A 375 -32.73 -8.65 -7.37
C GLY A 375 -31.53 -9.56 -7.63
N LEU A 376 -31.08 -9.68 -8.88
CA LEU A 376 -29.91 -10.50 -9.24
C LEU A 376 -28.59 -9.91 -8.75
N LEU A 377 -28.42 -8.58 -8.84
CA LEU A 377 -27.18 -7.89 -8.51
C LEU A 377 -27.04 -7.58 -7.01
N MET A 378 -28.16 -7.47 -6.30
CA MET A 378 -28.21 -7.15 -4.87
C MET A 378 -29.12 -8.13 -4.13
N PRO A 379 -28.85 -9.44 -4.18
CA PRO A 379 -29.66 -10.43 -3.48
C PRO A 379 -29.70 -10.13 -1.98
N GLU A 380 -30.81 -10.51 -1.33
CA GLU A 380 -30.99 -10.36 0.13
C GLU A 380 -31.09 -8.91 0.66
N ARG A 381 -31.21 -7.90 -0.20
CA ARG A 381 -31.45 -6.52 0.21
C ARG A 381 -32.94 -6.16 0.12
N ASP A 382 -33.39 -5.33 1.04
CA ASP A 382 -34.67 -4.61 0.83
C ASP A 382 -34.48 -3.54 -0.24
N LEU A 383 -34.99 -3.82 -1.43
CA LEU A 383 -34.85 -2.94 -2.61
C LEU A 383 -35.99 -1.95 -2.74
N THR A 384 -36.97 -1.93 -1.84
CA THR A 384 -38.20 -1.12 -1.96
C THR A 384 -37.85 0.38 -2.10
N ALA A 385 -36.99 0.90 -1.23
CA ALA A 385 -36.56 2.30 -1.29
C ALA A 385 -35.69 2.58 -2.51
N ALA A 386 -34.77 1.65 -2.84
CA ALA A 386 -33.87 1.76 -3.99
C ALA A 386 -34.64 1.82 -5.31
N LEU A 387 -35.57 0.89 -5.52
CA LEU A 387 -36.42 0.83 -6.72
C LEU A 387 -37.24 2.11 -6.90
N LYS A 388 -37.78 2.69 -5.81
CA LYS A 388 -38.51 3.95 -5.86
C LYS A 388 -37.66 5.12 -6.36
N VAL A 389 -36.40 5.16 -5.98
CA VAL A 389 -35.44 6.21 -6.40
C VAL A 389 -34.93 5.96 -7.82
N LEU A 390 -34.65 4.71 -8.18
CA LEU A 390 -34.04 4.37 -9.48
C LEU A 390 -35.07 4.34 -10.63
N LYS A 391 -36.36 4.01 -10.36
CA LYS A 391 -37.40 3.96 -11.39
C LYS A 391 -37.49 5.22 -12.26
N PRO A 392 -37.58 6.47 -11.69
CA PRO A 392 -37.58 7.67 -12.52
C PRO A 392 -36.30 7.89 -13.33
N MET A 393 -35.17 7.35 -12.87
CA MET A 393 -33.88 7.50 -13.58
C MET A 393 -33.84 6.62 -14.83
N VAL A 394 -34.25 5.35 -14.72
CA VAL A 394 -34.22 4.40 -15.84
C VAL A 394 -35.31 4.62 -16.87
N THR A 395 -36.39 5.32 -16.51
CA THR A 395 -37.50 5.64 -17.42
C THR A 395 -37.29 6.95 -18.21
N GLN A 396 -36.22 7.72 -17.93
CA GLN A 396 -35.91 8.94 -18.67
C GLN A 396 -35.51 8.62 -20.11
N PRO A 397 -36.13 9.24 -21.13
CA PRO A 397 -35.84 8.93 -22.54
C PRO A 397 -34.42 9.36 -22.99
N ASP A 398 -33.78 10.27 -22.26
CA ASP A 398 -32.48 10.86 -22.60
C ASP A 398 -31.31 10.25 -21.83
N LEU A 399 -31.48 9.11 -21.14
CA LEU A 399 -30.46 8.54 -20.27
C LEU A 399 -29.16 8.20 -21.06
N ALA A 400 -29.31 7.54 -22.22
CA ALA A 400 -28.17 7.21 -23.10
C ALA A 400 -27.36 8.46 -23.50
N ARG A 401 -28.06 9.53 -23.93
CA ARG A 401 -27.40 10.79 -24.32
C ARG A 401 -26.68 11.46 -23.15
N ARG A 402 -27.29 11.52 -21.97
CA ARG A 402 -26.66 12.07 -20.75
C ARG A 402 -25.43 11.30 -20.33
N ILE A 403 -25.42 9.97 -20.52
CA ILE A 403 -24.29 9.12 -20.28
C ILE A 403 -23.13 9.45 -21.22
N ASP A 404 -23.42 9.60 -22.52
CA ASP A 404 -22.41 9.92 -23.52
C ASP A 404 -21.87 11.36 -23.33
N GLU A 405 -22.71 12.33 -22.96
CA GLU A 405 -22.32 13.72 -22.68
C GLU A 405 -21.52 13.88 -21.37
N ALA A 406 -21.82 13.09 -20.34
CA ALA A 406 -21.11 13.15 -19.06
C ALA A 406 -19.69 12.57 -19.10
N THR A 407 -19.45 11.64 -20.01
CA THR A 407 -18.18 10.90 -20.07
C THR A 407 -16.98 11.72 -20.59
N PRO A 408 -17.09 12.58 -21.64
CA PRO A 408 -15.98 13.42 -22.12
C PRO A 408 -15.57 14.56 -21.18
N ALA A 409 -16.52 15.17 -20.49
CA ALA A 409 -16.28 16.31 -19.61
C ALA A 409 -15.52 15.95 -18.32
N ALA A 410 -15.69 14.73 -17.83
CA ALA A 410 -14.96 14.20 -16.68
C ALA A 410 -13.48 13.95 -17.01
N ASP A 411 -13.19 13.43 -18.18
CA ASP A 411 -11.80 13.18 -18.63
C ASP A 411 -11.03 14.51 -18.85
N GLU A 412 -11.66 15.58 -19.34
CA GLU A 412 -11.01 16.89 -19.52
C GLU A 412 -10.78 17.66 -18.19
N LYS A 413 -11.68 17.54 -17.23
CA LYS A 413 -11.50 18.17 -15.91
C LYS A 413 -10.48 17.43 -15.04
N ALA A 414 -10.44 16.11 -15.12
CA ALA A 414 -9.42 15.32 -14.44
C ALA A 414 -8.02 15.57 -15.02
N ALA A 415 -7.90 15.70 -16.35
CA ALA A 415 -6.65 16.04 -17.03
C ALA A 415 -6.16 17.47 -16.73
N LYS A 416 -7.06 18.41 -16.36
CA LYS A 416 -6.71 19.78 -15.95
C LYS A 416 -6.42 19.92 -14.46
N ALA A 417 -6.79 18.97 -13.64
CA ALA A 417 -6.49 18.96 -12.20
C ALA A 417 -5.05 18.52 -11.84
N GLY A 418 -4.23 18.19 -12.84
CA GLY A 418 -2.76 18.36 -12.82
C GLY A 418 -1.97 17.54 -11.81
N SER A 419 -2.37 16.33 -11.40
CA SER A 419 -1.48 15.46 -10.63
C SER A 419 -1.66 13.95 -10.89
N MET A 420 -2.76 13.54 -11.53
CA MET A 420 -3.02 12.13 -11.77
C MET A 420 -2.38 11.58 -13.05
N ASP A 421 -2.16 12.43 -14.08
CA ASP A 421 -1.54 11.98 -15.34
C ASP A 421 -0.09 11.54 -15.16
N ASP A 422 0.68 12.21 -14.28
CA ASP A 422 2.07 11.85 -13.99
C ASP A 422 2.17 10.58 -13.12
N GLU A 423 1.22 10.36 -12.21
CA GLU A 423 1.13 9.14 -11.40
C GLU A 423 0.63 7.95 -12.25
N GLU A 424 -0.33 8.16 -13.16
CA GLU A 424 -0.83 7.13 -14.08
C GLU A 424 0.26 6.69 -15.07
N GLU A 425 1.04 7.63 -15.62
CA GLU A 425 2.16 7.34 -16.50
C GLU A 425 3.27 6.56 -15.77
N MET A 426 3.46 6.88 -14.49
CA MET A 426 4.42 6.21 -13.62
C MET A 426 4.04 4.75 -13.32
N ILE A 427 2.73 4.46 -13.20
CA ILE A 427 2.24 3.14 -12.79
C ILE A 427 1.95 2.23 -13.98
N PHE A 428 1.41 2.77 -15.09
CA PHE A 428 0.86 1.97 -16.19
C PHE A 428 1.62 2.08 -17.51
N GLY A 429 2.56 3.02 -17.66
CA GLY A 429 3.53 3.16 -18.77
C GLY A 429 2.95 2.90 -20.15
N ASP A 430 2.11 3.76 -20.69
CA ASP A 430 1.82 3.95 -22.12
C ASP A 430 0.69 4.97 -22.33
N LYS A 431 0.94 6.02 -23.08
CA LYS A 431 -0.12 6.92 -23.57
C LYS A 431 -0.61 6.43 -24.93
N PRO A 432 -1.77 5.74 -25.03
CA PRO A 432 -2.37 5.59 -26.34
C PRO A 432 -2.79 6.98 -26.84
N GLN A 433 -2.56 7.24 -28.14
CA GLN A 433 -2.85 8.53 -28.74
C GLN A 433 -4.32 8.90 -28.52
N LYS A 434 -4.57 10.12 -28.05
CA LYS A 434 -5.88 10.66 -27.66
C LYS A 434 -6.91 10.56 -28.80
N GLU A 435 -6.46 10.62 -30.04
CA GLU A 435 -7.27 10.49 -31.27
C GLU A 435 -7.72 9.06 -31.55
N GLU A 436 -6.88 8.05 -31.33
CA GLU A 436 -7.26 6.64 -31.50
C GLU A 436 -8.32 6.20 -30.48
N ARG A 437 -8.22 6.67 -29.24
CA ARG A 437 -9.25 6.44 -28.22
C ARG A 437 -10.58 7.07 -28.59
N ARG A 438 -10.57 8.26 -29.19
CA ARG A 438 -11.78 8.99 -29.60
C ARG A 438 -12.45 8.33 -30.81
N ALA A 439 -11.68 7.87 -31.79
CA ALA A 439 -12.18 7.16 -32.96
C ALA A 439 -12.76 5.77 -32.60
N ALA A 440 -12.06 5.00 -31.76
CA ALA A 440 -12.54 3.71 -31.28
C ALA A 440 -13.83 3.82 -30.44
N ARG A 441 -14.02 4.93 -29.71
CA ARG A 441 -15.21 5.21 -28.94
C ARG A 441 -16.43 5.59 -29.80
N ALA A 442 -16.20 6.32 -30.88
CA ALA A 442 -17.25 6.73 -31.82
C ALA A 442 -17.82 5.56 -32.65
N SER A 443 -17.14 4.41 -32.68
CA SER A 443 -17.56 3.20 -33.40
C SER A 443 -18.34 2.18 -32.53
N LEU A 444 -18.51 2.44 -31.21
CA LEU A 444 -19.24 1.52 -30.36
C LEU A 444 -20.75 1.72 -30.51
N PRO A 445 -21.55 0.63 -30.53
CA PRO A 445 -23.00 0.73 -30.57
C PRO A 445 -23.55 1.40 -29.31
N ALA A 446 -24.71 2.06 -29.45
CA ALA A 446 -25.41 2.60 -28.28
C ALA A 446 -25.77 1.48 -27.32
N PRO A 447 -25.70 1.74 -25.98
CA PRO A 447 -26.10 0.74 -25.00
C PRO A 447 -27.56 0.34 -25.15
N THR A 448 -27.84 -0.94 -24.92
CA THR A 448 -29.19 -1.46 -24.91
C THR A 448 -29.94 -0.96 -23.65
N PRO A 449 -31.29 -0.96 -23.65
CA PRO A 449 -32.06 -0.59 -22.46
C PRO A 449 -31.71 -1.40 -21.20
N VAL A 450 -31.35 -2.66 -21.34
CA VAL A 450 -30.90 -3.52 -20.22
C VAL A 450 -29.54 -3.06 -19.70
N GLU A 451 -28.59 -2.79 -20.59
CA GLU A 451 -27.25 -2.28 -20.20
C GLU A 451 -27.35 -0.93 -19.49
N GLU A 452 -28.24 -0.03 -19.94
CA GLU A 452 -28.48 1.25 -19.25
C GLU A 452 -29.02 1.03 -17.83
N VAL A 453 -30.01 0.15 -17.67
CA VAL A 453 -30.62 -0.16 -16.37
C VAL A 453 -29.60 -0.79 -15.42
N VAL A 454 -28.85 -1.79 -15.88
CA VAL A 454 -27.79 -2.44 -15.10
C VAL A 454 -26.72 -1.43 -14.70
N GLY A 455 -26.31 -0.57 -15.62
CA GLY A 455 -25.33 0.50 -15.34
C GLY A 455 -25.80 1.46 -14.26
N VAL A 456 -27.07 1.85 -14.27
CA VAL A 456 -27.69 2.70 -13.22
C VAL A 456 -27.71 1.98 -11.88
N ILE A 457 -28.05 0.68 -11.84
CA ILE A 457 -28.02 -0.13 -10.61
C ILE A 457 -26.61 -0.19 -10.03
N LEU A 458 -25.59 -0.51 -10.84
CA LEU A 458 -24.18 -0.57 -10.40
C LEU A 458 -23.65 0.79 -9.92
N GLY A 459 -24.16 1.89 -10.48
CA GLY A 459 -23.86 3.26 -10.06
C GLY A 459 -24.66 3.73 -8.86
N SER A 460 -25.66 2.98 -8.39
CA SER A 460 -26.56 3.40 -7.29
C SER A 460 -25.84 3.40 -5.94
N PRO A 461 -26.27 4.29 -5.00
CA PRO A 461 -25.78 4.28 -3.64
C PRO A 461 -25.93 2.93 -2.93
N GLU A 462 -27.00 2.19 -3.25
CA GLU A 462 -27.30 0.89 -2.66
C GLU A 462 -26.28 -0.15 -3.08
N PHE A 463 -25.91 -0.20 -4.35
CA PHE A 463 -24.87 -1.13 -4.82
C PHE A 463 -23.48 -0.75 -4.29
N GLN A 464 -23.22 0.53 -4.08
CA GLN A 464 -21.92 1.02 -3.60
C GLN A 464 -21.67 0.77 -2.10
N ARG A 465 -22.66 0.26 -1.37
CA ARG A 465 -22.53 -0.12 0.04
C ARG A 465 -22.30 -1.62 0.19
N ARG A 466 -21.73 -2.01 1.34
CA ARG A 466 -21.51 -3.41 1.74
C ARG A 466 -21.85 -3.62 3.21
#